data_e24406c140e6f203bd4fd962571a2293
#
_entry.id   e24406c140e6f203bd4fd962571a2293
#
_cell.length_a   1.000
_cell.length_b   1.000
_cell.length_c   1.000
_cell.angle_alpha   90.00
_cell.angle_beta   90.00
_cell.angle_gamma   90.00
#
_symmetry.space_group_name_H-M   'P 1'
#
loop_
_entity.id
_entity.type
_entity.pdbx_description
1 polymer ?
#
loop_
_entity_poly.entity_id
_entity_poly.type
_entity_poly.pdbx_seq_one_letter_code
_entity_poly.pdbx_strand_id
1 'polypeptide(L)'
;MYTTEQLKDFYNNYRESLSRQYEAGLQSLNQQRRNAQASIMSGANKSGMLYSNFPERSKAQYDVGTFQPAQVKLQSSYATGLDTLRNNVLKYQNSIKDIQDSIAHLNSMK
;
A
#
# COMPACT_ATOMS: atom_id res chain seq x y z
N MET A 1 -3.90 22.60 -19.47
CA MET A 1 -4.96 21.65 -19.06
C MET A 1 -4.57 20.24 -19.51
N TYR A 2 -4.79 19.25 -18.66
CA TYR A 2 -4.49 17.86 -19.00
C TYR A 2 -5.61 17.26 -19.84
N THR A 3 -5.23 16.49 -20.87
CA THR A 3 -6.18 15.69 -21.64
C THR A 3 -6.67 14.50 -20.81
N THR A 4 -7.77 13.87 -21.24
CA THR A 4 -8.25 12.64 -20.62
C THR A 4 -7.21 11.53 -20.63
N GLU A 5 -6.45 11.41 -21.73
CA GLU A 5 -5.35 10.44 -21.85
C GLU A 5 -4.24 10.73 -20.85
N GLN A 6 -3.84 12.01 -20.71
CA GLN A 6 -2.82 12.39 -19.74
C GLN A 6 -3.25 12.08 -18.31
N LEU A 7 -4.50 12.35 -17.94
CA LEU A 7 -5.04 11.99 -16.63
C LEU A 7 -5.04 10.48 -16.40
N LYS A 8 -5.39 9.71 -17.43
CA LYS A 8 -5.38 8.26 -17.38
C LYS A 8 -3.95 7.73 -17.18
N ASP A 9 -2.97 8.31 -17.88
CA ASP A 9 -1.57 7.95 -17.73
C ASP A 9 -1.05 8.29 -16.33
N PHE A 10 -1.38 9.46 -15.79
CA PHE A 10 -1.05 9.83 -14.41
C PHE A 10 -1.63 8.83 -13.42
N TYR A 11 -2.90 8.47 -13.60
CA TYR A 11 -3.58 7.51 -12.73
C TYR A 11 -2.85 6.16 -12.76
N ASN A 12 -2.59 5.65 -13.95
CA ASN A 12 -1.95 4.34 -14.13
C ASN A 12 -0.53 4.34 -13.56
N ASN A 13 0.25 5.39 -13.82
CA ASN A 13 1.63 5.48 -13.34
C ASN A 13 1.69 5.58 -11.82
N TYR A 14 0.81 6.38 -11.23
CA TYR A 14 0.77 6.54 -9.77
C TYR A 14 0.28 5.26 -9.09
N ARG A 15 -0.73 4.62 -9.65
CA ARG A 15 -1.24 3.33 -9.16
C ARG A 15 -0.15 2.26 -9.22
N GLU A 16 0.62 2.21 -10.30
CA GLU A 16 1.73 1.29 -10.44
C GLU A 16 2.82 1.55 -9.42
N SER A 17 3.14 2.82 -9.17
CA SER A 17 4.10 3.22 -8.13
C SER A 17 3.63 2.78 -6.74
N LEU A 18 2.36 2.98 -6.41
CA LEU A 18 1.79 2.52 -5.13
C LEU A 18 1.85 1.00 -5.00
N SER A 19 1.56 0.27 -6.07
CA SER A 19 1.64 -1.19 -6.10
C SER A 19 3.06 -1.68 -5.85
N ARG A 20 4.06 -1.04 -6.48
CA ARG A 20 5.48 -1.36 -6.27
C ARG A 20 5.91 -1.08 -4.83
N GLN A 21 5.48 0.03 -4.26
CA GLN A 21 5.77 0.37 -2.86
C GLN A 21 5.17 -0.66 -1.91
N TYR A 22 3.95 -1.09 -2.18
CA TYR A 22 3.28 -2.12 -1.39
C TYR A 22 4.02 -3.45 -1.46
N GLU A 23 4.39 -3.90 -2.67
CA GLU A 23 5.14 -5.14 -2.87
C GLU A 23 6.52 -5.09 -2.20
N ALA A 24 7.23 -3.98 -2.34
CA ALA A 24 8.52 -3.79 -1.67
C ALA A 24 8.37 -3.83 -0.15
N GLY A 25 7.30 -3.22 0.38
CA GLY A 25 6.97 -3.27 1.81
C GLY A 25 6.68 -4.68 2.28
N LEU A 26 5.92 -5.47 1.51
CA LEU A 26 5.64 -6.87 1.82
C LEU A 26 6.91 -7.72 1.83
N GLN A 27 7.79 -7.54 0.84
CA GLN A 27 9.07 -8.26 0.79
C GLN A 27 9.93 -7.93 2.00
N SER A 28 9.99 -6.65 2.39
CA SER A 28 10.72 -6.20 3.57
C SER A 28 10.16 -6.84 4.85
N LEU A 29 8.84 -6.85 5.02
CA LEU A 29 8.18 -7.46 6.17
C LEU A 29 8.43 -8.97 6.23
N ASN A 30 8.36 -9.65 5.10
CA ASN A 30 8.62 -11.08 5.02
C ASN A 30 10.08 -11.39 5.34
N GLN A 31 11.01 -10.54 4.91
CA GLN A 31 12.43 -10.71 5.25
C GLN A 31 12.66 -10.48 6.74
N GLN A 32 12.05 -9.47 7.33
CA GLN A 32 12.13 -9.21 8.77
C GLN A 32 11.56 -10.39 9.57
N ARG A 33 10.46 -10.96 9.10
CA ARG A 33 9.84 -12.13 9.73
C ARG A 33 10.78 -13.33 9.69
N ARG A 34 11.40 -13.62 8.55
CA ARG A 34 12.38 -14.70 8.41
C ARG A 34 13.57 -14.50 9.33
N ASN A 35 14.08 -13.26 9.39
CA ASN A 35 15.19 -12.92 10.27
C ASN A 35 14.83 -13.11 11.74
N ALA A 36 13.61 -12.69 12.14
CA ALA A 36 13.12 -12.87 13.49
C ALA A 36 12.96 -14.36 13.85
N GLN A 37 12.43 -15.15 12.93
CA GLN A 37 12.29 -16.60 13.13
C GLN A 37 13.66 -17.27 13.27
N ALA A 38 14.62 -16.88 12.46
CA ALA A 38 15.99 -17.40 12.55
C ALA A 38 16.63 -17.03 13.88
N SER A 39 16.45 -15.80 14.37
CA SER A 39 16.94 -15.35 15.67
C SER A 39 16.31 -16.12 16.83
N ILE A 40 15.00 -16.38 16.75
CA ILE A 40 14.27 -17.18 17.75
C ILE A 40 14.84 -18.60 17.81
N MET A 41 15.04 -19.23 16.66
CA MET A 41 15.60 -20.59 16.60
C MET A 41 17.04 -20.64 17.13
N SER A 42 17.87 -19.67 16.77
CA SER A 42 19.23 -19.55 17.27
C SER A 42 19.26 -19.38 18.78
N GLY A 43 18.40 -18.49 19.32
CA GLY A 43 18.26 -18.27 20.75
C GLY A 43 17.78 -19.51 21.48
N ALA A 44 16.81 -20.23 20.92
CA ALA A 44 16.29 -21.47 21.48
C ALA A 44 17.38 -22.55 21.53
N ASN A 45 18.18 -22.68 20.46
CA ASN A 45 19.28 -23.61 20.39
C ASN A 45 20.33 -23.32 21.47
N LYS A 46 20.73 -22.04 21.61
CA LYS A 46 21.71 -21.61 22.61
C LYS A 46 21.24 -21.84 24.03
N SER A 47 19.95 -21.67 24.30
CA SER A 47 19.38 -21.86 25.66
C SER A 47 18.94 -23.29 25.94
N GLY A 48 19.11 -24.23 25.02
CA GLY A 48 18.68 -25.61 25.16
C GLY A 48 17.18 -25.82 25.03
N MET A 49 16.46 -24.84 24.48
CA MET A 49 14.99 -24.87 24.34
C MET A 49 14.50 -25.24 22.95
N LEU A 50 15.38 -25.78 22.09
CA LEU A 50 15.07 -26.05 20.69
C LEU A 50 13.90 -27.02 20.52
N TYR A 51 13.80 -28.03 21.39
CA TYR A 51 12.75 -29.07 21.35
C TYR A 51 11.59 -28.77 22.27
N SER A 52 11.56 -27.58 22.88
CA SER A 52 10.42 -27.14 23.67
C SER A 52 9.38 -26.41 22.80
N ASN A 53 8.25 -25.99 23.39
CA ASN A 53 7.27 -25.14 22.72
C ASN A 53 7.72 -23.68 22.58
N PHE A 54 8.88 -23.32 23.12
CA PHE A 54 9.36 -21.95 23.15
C PHE A 54 9.54 -21.35 21.76
N PRO A 55 10.19 -22.02 20.77
CA PRO A 55 10.33 -21.42 19.44
C PRO A 55 9.00 -21.14 18.76
N GLU A 56 8.05 -22.07 18.83
CA GLU A 56 6.74 -21.90 18.20
C GLU A 56 5.94 -20.78 18.86
N ARG A 57 5.97 -20.70 20.17
CA ARG A 57 5.30 -19.64 20.93
C ARG A 57 5.91 -18.27 20.64
N SER A 58 7.23 -18.19 20.57
CA SER A 58 7.92 -16.94 20.27
C SER A 58 7.66 -16.48 18.84
N LYS A 59 7.61 -17.40 17.87
CA LYS A 59 7.23 -17.09 16.49
C LYS A 59 5.79 -16.60 16.41
N ALA A 60 4.86 -17.23 17.12
CA ALA A 60 3.47 -16.82 17.16
C ALA A 60 3.31 -15.44 17.80
N GLN A 61 4.04 -15.15 18.88
CA GLN A 61 4.05 -13.83 19.50
C GLN A 61 4.57 -12.76 18.57
N TYR A 62 5.62 -13.04 17.80
CA TYR A 62 6.14 -12.11 16.80
C TYR A 62 5.10 -11.85 15.71
N ASP A 63 4.47 -12.90 15.20
CA ASP A 63 3.48 -12.76 14.13
C ASP A 63 2.28 -11.90 14.58
N VAL A 64 1.76 -12.15 15.78
CA VAL A 64 0.60 -11.42 16.31
C VAL A 64 0.99 -10.01 16.76
N GLY A 65 2.14 -9.84 17.41
CA GLY A 65 2.55 -8.58 18.01
C GLY A 65 3.30 -7.63 17.09
N THR A 66 3.96 -8.13 16.05
CA THR A 66 4.84 -7.32 15.19
C THR A 66 4.49 -7.45 13.71
N PHE A 67 4.40 -8.66 13.19
CA PHE A 67 4.23 -8.89 11.76
C PHE A 67 2.82 -8.49 11.28
N GLN A 68 1.78 -8.98 11.93
CA GLN A 68 0.40 -8.69 11.52
C GLN A 68 0.04 -7.20 11.62
N PRO A 69 0.37 -6.50 12.72
CA PRO A 69 0.12 -5.06 12.77
C PRO A 69 0.84 -4.27 11.68
N ALA A 70 2.09 -4.64 11.37
CA ALA A 70 2.86 -3.99 10.31
C ALA A 70 2.25 -4.26 8.94
N GLN A 71 1.76 -5.48 8.70
CA GLN A 71 1.10 -5.86 7.45
C GLN A 71 -0.20 -5.07 7.27
N VAL A 72 -1.02 -4.98 8.32
CA VAL A 72 -2.27 -4.20 8.30
C VAL A 72 -1.99 -2.73 8.03
N LYS A 73 -0.97 -2.16 8.67
CA LYS A 73 -0.56 -0.77 8.44
C LYS A 73 -0.16 -0.55 6.98
N LEU A 74 0.59 -1.47 6.40
CA LEU A 74 1.01 -1.40 5.00
C LEU A 74 -0.19 -1.46 4.06
N GLN A 75 -1.13 -2.37 4.30
CA GLN A 75 -2.36 -2.49 3.53
C GLN A 75 -3.21 -1.23 3.64
N SER A 76 -3.34 -0.65 4.84
CA SER A 76 -4.07 0.59 5.06
C SER A 76 -3.45 1.77 4.33
N SER A 77 -2.13 1.86 4.32
CA SER A 77 -1.40 2.91 3.59
C SER A 77 -1.62 2.79 2.09
N TYR A 78 -1.61 1.58 1.56
CA TYR A 78 -1.88 1.32 0.15
C TYR A 78 -3.32 1.70 -0.22
N ALA A 79 -4.30 1.29 0.58
CA ALA A 79 -5.71 1.61 0.37
C ALA A 79 -5.95 3.12 0.42
N THR A 80 -5.35 3.81 1.38
CA THR A 80 -5.45 5.27 1.52
C THR A 80 -4.84 5.97 0.30
N GLY A 81 -3.69 5.48 -0.17
CA GLY A 81 -3.04 6.02 -1.38
C GLY A 81 -3.92 5.88 -2.61
N LEU A 82 -4.57 4.73 -2.79
CA LEU A 82 -5.49 4.51 -3.90
C LEU A 82 -6.73 5.40 -3.81
N ASP A 83 -7.29 5.59 -2.61
CA ASP A 83 -8.45 6.46 -2.41
C ASP A 83 -8.10 7.92 -2.69
N THR A 84 -6.95 8.38 -2.23
CA THR A 84 -6.46 9.73 -2.50
C THR A 84 -6.29 9.94 -4.00
N LEU A 85 -5.70 8.98 -4.69
CA LEU A 85 -5.52 9.04 -6.14
C LEU A 85 -6.86 9.11 -6.87
N ARG A 86 -7.80 8.25 -6.48
CA ARG A 86 -9.14 8.22 -7.07
C ARG A 86 -9.85 9.57 -6.89
N ASN A 87 -9.79 10.14 -5.69
CA ASN A 87 -10.42 11.41 -5.40
C ASN A 87 -9.80 12.55 -6.21
N ASN A 88 -8.49 12.55 -6.38
CA ASN A 88 -7.80 13.56 -7.20
C ASN A 88 -8.19 13.45 -8.67
N VAL A 89 -8.26 12.24 -9.21
CA VAL A 89 -8.70 12.02 -10.59
C VAL A 89 -10.14 12.50 -10.80
N LEU A 90 -11.04 12.20 -9.86
CA LEU A 90 -12.42 12.65 -9.92
C LEU A 90 -12.52 14.18 -9.89
N LYS A 91 -11.73 14.85 -9.08
CA LYS A 91 -11.68 16.32 -9.05
C LYS A 91 -11.27 16.88 -10.40
N TYR A 92 -10.25 16.33 -11.02
CA TYR A 92 -9.80 16.77 -12.34
C TYR A 92 -10.87 16.55 -13.40
N GLN A 93 -11.51 15.38 -13.39
CA GLN A 93 -12.59 15.07 -14.34
C GLN A 93 -13.77 16.02 -14.18
N ASN A 94 -14.16 16.31 -12.95
CA ASN A 94 -15.26 17.25 -12.67
C ASN A 94 -14.89 18.67 -13.11
N SER A 95 -13.66 19.11 -12.88
CA SER A 95 -13.19 20.42 -13.34
C SER A 95 -13.23 20.55 -14.85
N ILE A 96 -12.81 19.51 -15.56
CA ILE A 96 -12.85 19.47 -17.03
C ILE A 96 -14.30 19.55 -17.51
N LYS A 97 -15.19 18.79 -16.89
CA LYS A 97 -16.62 18.80 -17.22
C LYS A 97 -17.21 20.17 -17.01
N ASP A 98 -16.92 20.83 -15.89
CA ASP A 98 -17.42 22.16 -15.59
C ASP A 98 -16.97 23.18 -16.63
N ILE A 99 -15.71 23.10 -17.07
CA ILE A 99 -15.19 23.97 -18.13
C ILE A 99 -15.90 23.70 -19.45
N GLN A 100 -16.09 22.43 -19.80
CA GLN A 100 -16.79 22.07 -21.03
C GLN A 100 -18.25 22.56 -21.03
N ASP A 101 -18.94 22.42 -19.91
CA ASP A 101 -20.31 22.91 -19.74
C ASP A 101 -20.36 24.45 -19.85
N SER A 102 -19.39 25.15 -19.32
CA SER A 102 -19.29 26.61 -19.42
C SER A 102 -19.06 27.05 -20.87
N ILE A 103 -18.21 26.35 -21.62
CA ILE A 103 -17.97 26.64 -23.04
C ILE A 103 -19.23 26.39 -23.86
N ALA A 104 -19.92 25.29 -23.61
CA ALA A 104 -21.19 24.96 -24.29
C ALA A 104 -22.24 26.03 -24.03
N HIS A 105 -22.34 26.52 -22.78
CA HIS A 105 -23.26 27.59 -22.42
C HIS A 105 -22.93 28.90 -23.16
N LEU A 106 -21.63 29.29 -23.20
CA LEU A 106 -21.20 30.48 -23.93
C LEU A 106 -21.51 30.38 -25.42
N ASN A 107 -21.30 29.20 -26.02
CA ASN A 107 -21.60 28.99 -27.43
C ASN A 107 -23.10 29.05 -27.72
N SER A 108 -23.95 28.65 -26.79
CA SER A 108 -25.42 28.71 -26.96
C SER A 108 -25.94 30.14 -26.87
N MET A 109 -25.16 31.06 -26.30
CA MET A 109 -25.53 32.47 -26.16
C MET A 109 -25.17 33.32 -27.39
N LYS A 110 -24.48 32.77 -28.37
CA LYS A 110 -24.12 33.49 -29.59
C LYS A 110 -25.28 33.55 -30.60
#